data_aaa1c16ca3877bba612540686443adb2
#
_entry.id   aaa1c16ca3877bba612540686443adb2
#
_cell.length_a   1.000
_cell.length_b   1.000
_cell.length_c   1.000
_cell.angle_alpha   90.00
_cell.angle_beta   90.00
_cell.angle_gamma   90.00
#
_symmetry.space_group_name_H-M   'P 1'
#
loop_
_entity.id
_entity.type
_entity.pdbx_description
1 polymer ?
#
loop_
_entity_poly.entity_id
_entity_poly.type
_entity_poly.pdbx_seq_one_letter_code
_entity_poly.pdbx_strand_id
1 'polypeptide(L)'
;ATAVSQLFIGPMADRYGRRPVLLTTSTIFLLATLMCIFATSIEMLLVGRVLQAVSAASIALSRAIIRDLFDRSKAASMIGYVTMAMAVIPMFSPTVGGFLGELYGWRAPFVLLFMFGSAMLALVYFDLGETFTPTEATVGARIKDYFSLLREPEVWGYFLCSTLASGAYFAYLGGAPFVGTQVIGVSPSTLGLYFILVGMGYMVGNFISGRYSERIGLEAMMIYGGIVACIGIGLSLYLMTNFTPQIGYLFYPLSLVGVGNGMTLPNANAGAVSVRPDL
;
A
#
# COMPACT_ATOMS: atom_id res chain seq x y z
N ALA A 1 5.69 7.02 9.41
CA ALA A 1 6.67 7.58 8.47
C ALA A 1 6.04 7.83 7.10
N THR A 2 5.46 6.82 6.44
CA THR A 2 4.90 6.91 5.07
C THR A 2 3.86 8.02 4.89
N ALA A 3 2.85 8.11 5.75
CA ALA A 3 1.81 9.13 5.68
C ALA A 3 2.38 10.56 5.84
N VAL A 4 3.33 10.72 6.76
CA VAL A 4 4.01 12.00 6.96
C VAL A 4 4.82 12.39 5.72
N SER A 5 5.55 11.44 5.13
CA SER A 5 6.31 11.70 3.89
C SER A 5 5.40 12.16 2.75
N GLN A 6 4.25 11.53 2.57
CA GLN A 6 3.30 11.85 1.49
C GLN A 6 2.74 13.28 1.61
N LEU A 7 2.50 13.77 2.83
CA LEU A 7 2.00 15.14 3.05
C LEU A 7 2.99 16.22 2.57
N PHE A 8 4.29 15.97 2.71
CA PHE A 8 5.31 16.96 2.36
C PHE A 8 5.83 16.83 0.92
N ILE A 9 5.91 15.61 0.40
CA ILE A 9 6.58 15.38 -0.89
C ILE A 9 5.72 15.84 -2.07
N GLY A 10 4.38 15.80 -1.98
CA GLY A 10 3.51 16.39 -3.00
C GLY A 10 3.85 17.89 -3.23
N PRO A 11 3.69 18.75 -2.21
CA PRO A 11 4.06 20.16 -2.30
C PRO A 11 5.52 20.43 -2.67
N MET A 12 6.45 19.58 -2.21
CA MET A 12 7.86 19.69 -2.62
C MET A 12 8.05 19.41 -4.11
N ALA A 13 7.39 18.42 -4.66
CA ALA A 13 7.47 18.09 -6.08
C ALA A 13 6.84 19.17 -6.97
N ASP A 14 5.82 19.85 -6.48
CA ASP A 14 5.21 20.98 -7.17
C ASP A 14 6.11 22.25 -7.13
N ARG A 15 6.98 22.37 -6.12
CA ARG A 15 7.90 23.50 -5.97
C ARG A 15 9.24 23.28 -6.68
N TYR A 16 9.82 22.09 -6.52
CA TYR A 16 11.18 21.78 -6.99
C TYR A 16 11.22 20.99 -8.29
N GLY A 17 10.06 20.56 -8.79
CA GLY A 17 9.93 19.66 -9.93
C GLY A 17 9.79 18.19 -9.55
N ARG A 18 9.18 17.41 -10.45
CA ARG A 18 8.90 15.98 -10.22
C ARG A 18 10.19 15.15 -10.20
N ARG A 19 11.06 15.37 -11.19
CA ARG A 19 12.30 14.60 -11.38
C ARG A 19 13.27 14.72 -10.23
N PRO A 20 13.68 15.93 -9.74
CA PRO A 20 14.62 16.06 -8.62
C PRO A 20 14.10 15.40 -7.35
N VAL A 21 12.81 15.51 -7.05
CA VAL A 21 12.21 14.91 -5.86
C VAL A 21 12.21 13.39 -5.97
N LEU A 22 11.90 12.81 -7.14
CA LEU A 22 12.00 11.36 -7.36
C LEU A 22 13.43 10.85 -7.23
N LEU A 23 14.41 11.53 -7.82
CA LEU A 23 15.82 11.14 -7.72
C LEU A 23 16.29 11.17 -6.27
N THR A 24 15.93 12.23 -5.52
CA THR A 24 16.31 12.36 -4.11
C THR A 24 15.68 11.26 -3.25
N THR A 25 14.37 11.03 -3.38
CA THR A 25 13.67 10.01 -2.58
C THR A 25 14.11 8.60 -2.93
N SER A 26 14.40 8.31 -4.22
CA SER A 26 14.94 7.02 -4.65
C SER A 26 16.36 6.79 -4.15
N THR A 27 17.19 7.84 -4.12
CA THR A 27 18.55 7.75 -3.56
C THR A 27 18.50 7.48 -2.07
N ILE A 28 17.64 8.18 -1.31
CA ILE A 28 17.43 7.92 0.13
C ILE A 28 16.97 6.47 0.34
N PHE A 29 16.06 5.98 -0.48
CA PHE A 29 15.59 4.58 -0.43
C PHE A 29 16.74 3.58 -0.61
N LEU A 30 17.61 3.80 -1.60
CA LEU A 30 18.74 2.92 -1.86
C LEU A 30 19.75 2.92 -0.71
N LEU A 31 20.10 4.10 -0.18
CA LEU A 31 20.99 4.21 0.98
C LEU A 31 20.39 3.54 2.22
N ALA A 32 19.11 3.74 2.47
CA ALA A 32 18.39 3.08 3.55
C ALA A 32 18.31 1.56 3.36
N THR A 33 18.18 1.09 2.10
CA THR A 33 18.18 -0.34 1.79
C THR A 33 19.56 -0.96 2.02
N LEU A 34 20.63 -0.27 1.63
CA LEU A 34 22.01 -0.70 1.98
C LEU A 34 22.19 -0.78 3.49
N MET A 35 21.71 0.21 4.25
CA MET A 35 21.72 0.18 5.71
C MET A 35 21.00 -1.06 6.26
N CYS A 36 19.86 -1.47 5.67
CA CYS A 36 19.15 -2.69 6.06
C CYS A 36 19.96 -3.96 5.72
N ILE A 37 20.61 -4.01 4.55
CA ILE A 37 21.44 -5.17 4.13
C ILE A 37 22.61 -5.38 5.11
N PHE A 38 23.26 -4.29 5.52
CA PHE A 38 24.42 -4.34 6.42
C PHE A 38 24.05 -4.21 7.91
N ALA A 39 22.75 -4.26 8.24
CA ALA A 39 22.31 -4.13 9.63
C ALA A 39 22.90 -5.23 10.53
N THR A 40 23.52 -4.82 11.63
CA THR A 40 24.07 -5.68 12.68
C THR A 40 23.23 -5.68 13.95
N SER A 41 22.28 -4.73 14.07
CA SER A 41 21.34 -4.66 15.17
C SER A 41 19.91 -4.39 14.67
N ILE A 42 18.92 -4.68 15.51
CA ILE A 42 17.51 -4.46 15.19
C ILE A 42 17.22 -2.94 15.08
N GLU A 43 17.85 -2.12 15.88
CA GLU A 43 17.69 -0.66 15.87
C GLU A 43 18.15 -0.10 14.52
N MET A 44 19.32 -0.54 14.04
CA MET A 44 19.84 -0.14 12.72
C MET A 44 18.88 -0.55 11.60
N LEU A 45 18.33 -1.76 11.66
CA LEU A 45 17.34 -2.23 10.71
C LEU A 45 16.07 -1.37 10.75
N LEU A 46 15.54 -1.05 11.92
CA LEU A 46 14.33 -0.24 12.09
C LEU A 46 14.53 1.19 11.57
N VAL A 47 15.68 1.80 11.86
CA VAL A 47 16.03 3.13 11.30
C VAL A 47 16.06 3.09 9.77
N GLY A 48 16.72 2.07 9.20
CA GLY A 48 16.71 1.86 7.75
C GLY A 48 15.29 1.74 7.19
N ARG A 49 14.40 0.99 7.85
CA ARG A 49 12.98 0.84 7.44
C ARG A 49 12.19 2.15 7.52
N VAL A 50 12.46 2.99 8.52
CA VAL A 50 11.85 4.32 8.63
C VAL A 50 12.30 5.23 7.48
N LEU A 51 13.60 5.21 7.16
CA LEU A 51 14.15 5.99 6.04
C LEU A 51 13.62 5.50 4.67
N GLN A 52 13.47 4.18 4.48
CA GLN A 52 12.84 3.62 3.28
C GLN A 52 11.41 4.15 3.06
N ALA A 53 10.68 4.46 4.13
CA ALA A 53 9.29 4.95 4.03
C ALA A 53 9.17 6.30 3.31
N VAL A 54 10.25 7.06 3.19
CA VAL A 54 10.30 8.32 2.42
C VAL A 54 9.97 8.07 0.94
N SER A 55 10.35 6.91 0.38
CA SER A 55 10.09 6.55 -1.02
C SER A 55 8.61 6.29 -1.35
N ALA A 56 7.77 6.07 -0.34
CA ALA A 56 6.35 5.82 -0.55
C ALA A 56 5.61 7.00 -1.23
N ALA A 57 6.20 8.17 -1.19
CA ALA A 57 5.72 9.32 -1.94
C ALA A 57 5.80 9.14 -3.47
N SER A 58 6.67 8.28 -3.97
CA SER A 58 6.75 7.93 -5.40
C SER A 58 5.42 7.41 -5.95
N ILE A 59 4.56 6.82 -5.11
CA ILE A 59 3.21 6.38 -5.47
C ILE A 59 2.32 7.57 -5.87
N ALA A 60 2.34 8.64 -5.10
CA ALA A 60 1.57 9.85 -5.42
C ALA A 60 2.17 10.58 -6.64
N LEU A 61 3.50 10.66 -6.70
CA LEU A 61 4.21 11.32 -7.80
C LEU A 61 4.02 10.57 -9.13
N SER A 62 3.98 9.25 -9.15
CA SER A 62 3.74 8.48 -10.39
C SER A 62 2.41 8.85 -11.04
N ARG A 63 1.34 9.00 -10.25
CA ARG A 63 0.03 9.44 -10.75
C ARG A 63 0.03 10.89 -11.23
N ALA A 64 0.80 11.76 -10.59
CA ALA A 64 0.94 13.15 -11.00
C ALA A 64 1.70 13.22 -12.34
N ILE A 65 2.84 12.52 -12.49
CA ILE A 65 3.62 12.46 -13.72
C ILE A 65 2.79 11.93 -14.89
N ILE A 66 1.97 10.89 -14.68
CA ILE A 66 1.09 10.37 -15.72
C ILE A 66 0.09 11.45 -16.18
N ARG A 67 -0.45 12.24 -15.26
CA ARG A 67 -1.36 13.35 -15.61
C ARG A 67 -0.66 14.51 -16.31
N ASP A 68 0.63 14.71 -16.04
CA ASP A 68 1.43 15.73 -16.68
C ASP A 68 1.82 15.34 -18.12
N LEU A 69 2.00 14.04 -18.40
CA LEU A 69 2.49 13.52 -19.69
C LEU A 69 1.41 13.12 -20.68
N PHE A 70 0.20 12.78 -20.21
CA PHE A 70 -0.85 12.21 -21.05
C PHE A 70 -2.14 12.99 -20.97
N ASP A 71 -2.90 13.00 -22.09
CA ASP A 71 -4.26 13.52 -22.13
C ASP A 71 -5.16 12.78 -21.13
N ARG A 72 -6.21 13.46 -20.65
CA ARG A 72 -7.11 12.98 -19.59
C ARG A 72 -7.58 11.53 -19.76
N SER A 73 -7.96 11.12 -20.99
CA SER A 73 -8.42 9.76 -21.27
C SER A 73 -7.30 8.74 -21.14
N LYS A 74 -6.13 9.03 -21.73
CA LYS A 74 -4.95 8.14 -21.68
C LYS A 74 -4.35 8.08 -20.28
N ALA A 75 -4.32 9.20 -19.57
CA ALA A 75 -3.87 9.25 -18.17
C ALA A 75 -4.73 8.34 -17.27
N ALA A 76 -6.05 8.35 -17.43
CA ALA A 76 -6.94 7.46 -16.68
C ALA A 76 -6.60 5.97 -16.92
N SER A 77 -6.35 5.59 -18.18
CA SER A 77 -5.94 4.22 -18.54
C SER A 77 -4.59 3.85 -17.90
N MET A 78 -3.58 4.73 -17.98
CA MET A 78 -2.25 4.49 -17.41
C MET A 78 -2.28 4.38 -15.89
N ILE A 79 -3.05 5.23 -15.21
CA ILE A 79 -3.29 5.14 -13.76
C ILE A 79 -3.97 3.81 -13.43
N GLY A 80 -4.88 3.32 -14.27
CA GLY A 80 -5.50 2.01 -14.13
C GLY A 80 -4.47 0.87 -14.11
N TYR A 81 -3.52 0.85 -15.06
CA TYR A 81 -2.44 -0.14 -15.08
C TYR A 81 -1.54 -0.08 -13.85
N VAL A 82 -1.16 1.12 -13.43
CA VAL A 82 -0.35 1.30 -12.20
C VAL A 82 -1.10 0.79 -10.98
N THR A 83 -2.39 1.11 -10.86
CA THR A 83 -3.22 0.66 -9.74
C THR A 83 -3.38 -0.87 -9.74
N MET A 84 -3.53 -1.49 -10.92
CA MET A 84 -3.56 -2.94 -11.05
C MET A 84 -2.26 -3.59 -10.58
N ALA A 85 -1.11 -3.07 -11.02
CA ALA A 85 0.20 -3.54 -10.57
C ALA A 85 0.37 -3.41 -9.04
N MET A 86 -0.07 -2.27 -8.47
CA MET A 86 -0.05 -2.04 -7.01
C MET A 86 -0.93 -3.03 -6.23
N ALA A 87 -1.99 -3.57 -6.83
CA ALA A 87 -2.81 -4.61 -6.20
C ALA A 87 -2.16 -6.00 -6.29
N VAL A 88 -1.50 -6.31 -7.41
CA VAL A 88 -0.91 -7.63 -7.69
C VAL A 88 0.41 -7.84 -6.94
N ILE A 89 1.28 -6.84 -6.90
CA ILE A 89 2.63 -6.96 -6.29
C ILE A 89 2.57 -7.42 -4.82
N PRO A 90 1.77 -6.82 -3.92
CA PRO A 90 1.69 -7.26 -2.53
C PRO A 90 1.22 -8.70 -2.35
N MET A 91 0.47 -9.23 -3.31
CA MET A 91 0.00 -10.62 -3.29
C MET A 91 1.16 -11.62 -3.42
N PHE A 92 2.14 -11.32 -4.27
CA PHE A 92 3.27 -12.19 -4.54
C PHE A 92 4.53 -11.87 -3.71
N SER A 93 4.65 -10.63 -3.21
CA SER A 93 5.83 -10.19 -2.46
C SER A 93 6.17 -11.07 -1.24
N PRO A 94 5.21 -11.51 -0.40
CA PRO A 94 5.51 -12.39 0.73
C PRO A 94 6.01 -13.76 0.28
N THR A 95 5.48 -14.28 -0.82
CA THR A 95 5.92 -15.56 -1.40
C THR A 95 7.38 -15.46 -1.87
N VAL A 96 7.69 -14.43 -2.68
CA VAL A 96 9.06 -14.19 -3.15
C VAL A 96 10.00 -13.94 -1.97
N GLY A 97 9.59 -13.13 -1.01
CA GLY A 97 10.37 -12.84 0.20
C GLY A 97 10.60 -14.08 1.06
N GLY A 98 9.59 -14.94 1.20
CA GLY A 98 9.68 -16.20 1.94
C GLY A 98 10.69 -17.17 1.31
N PHE A 99 10.61 -17.41 0.01
CA PHE A 99 11.57 -18.25 -0.72
C PHE A 99 12.99 -17.70 -0.68
N LEU A 100 13.18 -16.41 -0.91
CA LEU A 100 14.50 -15.79 -0.84
C LEU A 100 15.08 -15.84 0.59
N GLY A 101 14.23 -15.60 1.58
CA GLY A 101 14.63 -15.66 2.99
C GLY A 101 15.05 -17.06 3.43
N GLU A 102 14.37 -18.09 2.93
CA GLU A 102 14.67 -19.50 3.23
C GLU A 102 15.95 -19.98 2.52
N LEU A 103 16.14 -19.61 1.25
CA LEU A 103 17.29 -20.05 0.45
C LEU A 103 18.59 -19.28 0.75
N TYR A 104 18.49 -17.97 0.95
CA TYR A 104 19.66 -17.08 1.03
C TYR A 104 19.70 -16.23 2.31
N GLY A 105 18.75 -16.47 3.24
CA GLY A 105 18.67 -15.75 4.50
C GLY A 105 17.91 -14.43 4.40
N TRP A 106 17.58 -13.85 5.56
CA TRP A 106 16.70 -12.68 5.72
C TRP A 106 17.18 -11.39 5.00
N ARG A 107 18.44 -11.33 4.62
CA ARG A 107 19.01 -10.19 3.87
C ARG A 107 18.67 -10.22 2.38
N ALA A 108 18.39 -11.39 1.82
CA ALA A 108 18.17 -11.55 0.38
C ALA A 108 16.99 -10.72 -0.18
N PRO A 109 15.83 -10.61 0.50
CA PRO A 109 14.77 -9.70 0.06
C PRO A 109 15.22 -8.23 -0.03
N PHE A 110 16.10 -7.76 0.85
CA PHE A 110 16.64 -6.39 0.77
C PHE A 110 17.60 -6.21 -0.42
N VAL A 111 18.37 -7.23 -0.77
CA VAL A 111 19.20 -7.22 -1.98
C VAL A 111 18.33 -7.10 -3.22
N LEU A 112 17.23 -7.88 -3.30
CA LEU A 112 16.26 -7.78 -4.39
C LEU A 112 15.65 -6.37 -4.47
N LEU A 113 15.26 -5.78 -3.34
CA LEU A 113 14.75 -4.41 -3.27
C LEU A 113 15.79 -3.38 -3.74
N PHE A 114 17.06 -3.60 -3.40
CA PHE A 114 18.15 -2.74 -3.86
C PHE A 114 18.33 -2.80 -5.38
N MET A 115 18.26 -4.00 -5.98
CA MET A 115 18.33 -4.18 -7.42
C MET A 115 17.17 -3.47 -8.15
N PHE A 116 15.93 -3.66 -7.68
CA PHE A 116 14.78 -2.98 -8.27
C PHE A 116 14.82 -1.45 -8.07
N GLY A 117 15.21 -1.00 -6.88
CA GLY A 117 15.38 0.42 -6.61
C GLY A 117 16.46 1.07 -7.47
N SER A 118 17.59 0.37 -7.70
CA SER A 118 18.66 0.83 -8.59
C SER A 118 18.21 0.91 -10.04
N ALA A 119 17.47 -0.09 -10.52
CA ALA A 119 16.90 -0.07 -11.87
C ALA A 119 15.89 1.09 -12.01
N MET A 120 15.03 1.31 -11.02
CA MET A 120 14.11 2.45 -11.00
C MET A 120 14.86 3.79 -11.01
N LEU A 121 15.88 3.95 -10.17
CA LEU A 121 16.68 5.17 -10.13
C LEU A 121 17.36 5.43 -11.49
N ALA A 122 17.90 4.39 -12.12
CA ALA A 122 18.50 4.47 -13.45
C ALA A 122 17.46 4.91 -14.50
N LEU A 123 16.28 4.32 -14.52
CA LEU A 123 15.19 4.72 -15.41
C LEU A 123 14.81 6.19 -15.21
N VAL A 124 14.62 6.63 -13.97
CA VAL A 124 14.30 8.03 -13.66
C VAL A 124 15.43 8.97 -14.10
N TYR A 125 16.68 8.54 -13.93
CA TYR A 125 17.84 9.37 -14.29
C TYR A 125 18.03 9.52 -15.78
N PHE A 126 17.91 8.42 -16.55
CA PHE A 126 18.23 8.40 -17.99
C PHE A 126 17.02 8.71 -18.89
N ASP A 127 15.80 8.33 -18.49
CA ASP A 127 14.62 8.38 -19.36
C ASP A 127 13.62 9.47 -18.93
N LEU A 128 13.44 9.69 -17.62
CA LEU A 128 12.47 10.67 -17.15
C LEU A 128 13.05 12.09 -17.20
N GLY A 129 12.53 12.91 -18.12
CA GLY A 129 12.72 14.36 -18.11
C GLY A 129 11.96 15.05 -16.98
N GLU A 130 12.12 16.38 -16.83
CA GLU A 130 11.22 17.15 -15.98
C GLU A 130 9.85 17.25 -16.66
N THR A 131 8.81 16.85 -15.95
CA THR A 131 7.44 16.78 -16.49
C THR A 131 6.56 17.92 -16.05
N PHE A 132 7.01 18.71 -15.07
CA PHE A 132 6.23 19.77 -14.46
C PHE A 132 7.01 21.08 -14.40
N THR A 133 6.35 22.16 -14.83
CA THR A 133 6.89 23.51 -14.64
C THR A 133 6.59 23.96 -13.21
N PRO A 134 7.62 24.20 -12.38
CA PRO A 134 7.42 24.62 -10.99
C PRO A 134 6.52 25.86 -10.90
N THR A 135 5.51 25.79 -10.05
CA THR A 135 4.60 26.92 -9.82
C THR A 135 4.92 27.54 -8.44
N GLU A 136 4.84 28.84 -8.32
CA GLU A 136 5.05 29.56 -7.04
C GLU A 136 3.97 29.31 -5.99
N ALA A 137 3.13 28.27 -6.18
CA ALA A 137 2.10 27.90 -5.22
C ALA A 137 2.73 27.59 -3.85
N THR A 138 2.38 28.40 -2.87
CA THR A 138 2.93 28.32 -1.52
C THR A 138 2.48 27.02 -0.87
N VAL A 139 3.42 26.21 -0.41
CA VAL A 139 3.17 24.96 0.36
C VAL A 139 2.13 25.18 1.45
N GLY A 140 2.12 26.39 2.07
CA GLY A 140 1.17 26.77 3.11
C GLY A 140 -0.29 26.85 2.65
N ALA A 141 -0.57 27.22 1.39
CA ALA A 141 -1.93 27.26 0.87
C ALA A 141 -2.53 25.85 0.79
N ARG A 142 -1.79 24.87 0.25
CA ARG A 142 -2.24 23.48 0.15
C ARG A 142 -2.40 22.79 1.52
N ILE A 143 -1.55 23.12 2.49
CA ILE A 143 -1.72 22.62 3.87
C ILE A 143 -3.04 23.15 4.46
N LYS A 144 -3.41 24.38 4.19
CA LYS A 144 -4.70 24.97 4.62
C LYS A 144 -5.90 24.22 4.01
N ASP A 145 -5.78 23.80 2.75
CA ASP A 145 -6.82 23.03 2.07
C ASP A 145 -7.02 21.65 2.71
N TYR A 146 -5.95 20.97 3.10
CA TYR A 146 -6.04 19.72 3.87
C TYR A 146 -6.74 19.92 5.22
N PHE A 147 -6.45 21.01 5.95
CA PHE A 147 -7.14 21.31 7.21
C PHE A 147 -8.62 21.68 6.99
N SER A 148 -8.99 22.23 5.84
CA SER A 148 -10.39 22.49 5.52
C SER A 148 -11.17 21.20 5.30
N LEU A 149 -10.58 20.19 4.64
CA LEU A 149 -11.17 18.86 4.48
C LEU A 149 -11.44 18.17 5.82
N LEU A 150 -10.51 18.30 6.78
CA LEU A 150 -10.68 17.70 8.12
C LEU A 150 -11.81 18.33 8.95
N ARG A 151 -12.38 19.45 8.51
CA ARG A 151 -13.54 20.07 9.16
C ARG A 151 -14.88 19.51 8.70
N GLU A 152 -14.90 18.78 7.58
CA GLU A 152 -16.12 18.15 7.05
C GLU A 152 -16.38 16.82 7.76
N PRO A 153 -17.51 16.67 8.50
CA PRO A 153 -17.81 15.43 9.24
C PRO A 153 -17.92 14.19 8.34
N GLU A 154 -18.42 14.37 7.11
CA GLU A 154 -18.59 13.29 6.14
C GLU A 154 -17.25 12.67 5.74
N VAL A 155 -16.21 13.48 5.61
CA VAL A 155 -14.85 13.01 5.27
C VAL A 155 -14.31 12.06 6.32
N TRP A 156 -14.62 12.29 7.60
CA TRP A 156 -14.20 11.42 8.69
C TRP A 156 -14.80 10.02 8.61
N GLY A 157 -16.04 9.88 8.13
CA GLY A 157 -16.66 8.58 7.91
C GLY A 157 -15.84 7.73 6.93
N TYR A 158 -15.51 8.29 5.78
CA TYR A 158 -14.69 7.62 4.75
C TYR A 158 -13.26 7.37 5.21
N PHE A 159 -12.63 8.34 5.90
CA PHE A 159 -11.28 8.19 6.43
C PHE A 159 -11.19 7.10 7.50
N LEU A 160 -12.13 7.05 8.43
CA LEU A 160 -12.14 6.02 9.47
C LEU A 160 -12.36 4.64 8.88
N CYS A 161 -13.31 4.48 7.94
CA CYS A 161 -13.51 3.20 7.24
C CYS A 161 -12.23 2.75 6.51
N SER A 162 -11.60 3.65 5.75
CA SER A 162 -10.35 3.35 5.04
C SER A 162 -9.21 3.03 6.01
N THR A 163 -9.10 3.78 7.10
CA THR A 163 -8.05 3.60 8.12
C THR A 163 -8.20 2.28 8.86
N LEU A 164 -9.42 1.94 9.29
CA LEU A 164 -9.68 0.69 10.01
C LEU A 164 -9.50 -0.53 9.09
N ALA A 165 -9.98 -0.47 7.85
CA ALA A 165 -9.79 -1.53 6.87
C ALA A 165 -8.29 -1.75 6.55
N SER A 166 -7.55 -0.67 6.32
CA SER A 166 -6.10 -0.73 6.12
C SER A 166 -5.37 -1.21 7.38
N GLY A 167 -5.80 -0.74 8.56
CA GLY A 167 -5.25 -1.14 9.86
C GLY A 167 -5.38 -2.65 10.10
N ALA A 168 -6.55 -3.23 9.81
CA ALA A 168 -6.76 -4.67 9.90
C ALA A 168 -5.83 -5.45 8.96
N TYR A 169 -5.64 -4.96 7.72
CA TYR A 169 -4.72 -5.57 6.76
C TYR A 169 -3.26 -5.50 7.22
N PHE A 170 -2.80 -4.34 7.71
CA PHE A 170 -1.43 -4.20 8.19
C PHE A 170 -1.18 -4.96 9.50
N ALA A 171 -2.17 -5.08 10.39
CA ALA A 171 -2.07 -5.92 11.58
C ALA A 171 -1.91 -7.41 11.20
N TYR A 172 -2.71 -7.87 10.23
CA TYR A 172 -2.54 -9.20 9.64
C TYR A 172 -1.15 -9.36 9.02
N LEU A 173 -0.71 -8.43 8.17
CA LEU A 173 0.57 -8.51 7.48
C LEU A 173 1.76 -8.55 8.44
N GLY A 174 1.68 -7.83 9.55
CA GLY A 174 2.71 -7.84 10.60
C GLY A 174 2.65 -9.04 11.55
N GLY A 175 1.45 -9.53 11.85
CA GLY A 175 1.26 -10.62 12.82
C GLY A 175 1.32 -12.03 12.24
N ALA A 176 0.85 -12.22 11.00
CA ALA A 176 0.78 -13.55 10.38
C ALA A 176 2.14 -14.27 10.25
N PRO A 177 3.27 -13.59 9.96
CA PRO A 177 4.57 -14.25 9.95
C PRO A 177 4.96 -14.85 11.30
N PHE A 178 4.71 -14.13 12.39
CA PHE A 178 4.99 -14.64 13.74
C PHE A 178 4.11 -15.86 14.07
N VAL A 179 2.80 -15.75 13.85
CA VAL A 179 1.85 -16.84 14.11
C VAL A 179 2.17 -18.05 13.23
N GLY A 180 2.43 -17.85 11.95
CA GLY A 180 2.75 -18.93 11.02
C GLY A 180 4.04 -19.66 11.36
N THR A 181 5.12 -18.95 11.64
CA THR A 181 6.44 -19.57 11.85
C THR A 181 6.68 -20.00 13.30
N GLN A 182 6.24 -19.22 14.31
CA GLN A 182 6.54 -19.48 15.71
C GLN A 182 5.44 -20.29 16.43
N VAL A 183 4.16 -20.09 16.05
CA VAL A 183 3.05 -20.79 16.71
C VAL A 183 2.67 -22.06 15.96
N ILE A 184 2.53 -21.97 14.63
CA ILE A 184 2.12 -23.09 13.78
C ILE A 184 3.34 -23.92 13.31
N GLY A 185 4.51 -23.30 13.16
CA GLY A 185 5.75 -23.96 12.78
C GLY A 185 5.92 -24.23 11.29
N VAL A 186 5.24 -23.45 10.41
CA VAL A 186 5.41 -23.58 8.96
C VAL A 186 6.62 -22.83 8.45
N SER A 187 7.17 -23.26 7.32
CA SER A 187 8.29 -22.57 6.67
C SER A 187 7.88 -21.20 6.11
N PRO A 188 8.83 -20.25 6.01
CA PRO A 188 8.56 -18.93 5.40
C PRO A 188 8.05 -19.01 3.95
N SER A 189 8.50 -19.98 3.16
CA SER A 189 8.03 -20.20 1.79
C SER A 189 6.58 -20.68 1.77
N THR A 190 6.23 -21.66 2.61
CA THR A 190 4.85 -22.14 2.76
C THR A 190 3.93 -20.99 3.20
N LEU A 191 4.35 -20.22 4.21
CA LEU A 191 3.62 -19.06 4.68
C LEU A 191 3.38 -18.06 3.56
N GLY A 192 4.41 -17.77 2.76
CA GLY A 192 4.33 -16.88 1.61
C GLY A 192 3.25 -17.28 0.61
N LEU A 193 3.10 -18.59 0.32
CA LEU A 193 2.05 -19.09 -0.57
C LEU A 193 0.64 -18.81 -0.04
N TYR A 194 0.42 -18.92 1.27
CA TYR A 194 -0.88 -18.61 1.87
C TYR A 194 -1.25 -17.13 1.81
N PHE A 195 -0.28 -16.22 1.74
CA PHE A 195 -0.57 -14.79 1.52
C PHE A 195 -1.26 -14.52 0.18
N ILE A 196 -1.05 -15.37 -0.82
CA ILE A 196 -1.74 -15.28 -2.12
C ILE A 196 -3.26 -15.37 -1.94
N LEU A 197 -3.75 -16.19 -1.01
CA LEU A 197 -5.20 -16.35 -0.77
C LEU A 197 -5.87 -15.03 -0.36
N VAL A 198 -5.24 -14.27 0.52
CA VAL A 198 -5.76 -12.98 0.95
C VAL A 198 -5.71 -11.96 -0.18
N GLY A 199 -4.63 -11.98 -0.99
CA GLY A 199 -4.51 -11.18 -2.20
C GLY A 199 -5.60 -11.51 -3.23
N MET A 200 -5.88 -12.80 -3.46
CA MET A 200 -6.99 -13.23 -4.33
C MET A 200 -8.34 -12.73 -3.80
N GLY A 201 -8.56 -12.84 -2.48
CA GLY A 201 -9.74 -12.25 -1.84
C GLY A 201 -9.88 -10.76 -2.15
N TYR A 202 -8.79 -10.00 -2.04
CA TYR A 202 -8.77 -8.57 -2.35
C TYR A 202 -9.11 -8.29 -3.82
N MET A 203 -8.61 -9.11 -4.76
CA MET A 203 -8.98 -9.00 -6.18
C MET A 203 -10.47 -9.26 -6.41
N VAL A 204 -11.02 -10.31 -5.78
CA VAL A 204 -12.46 -10.62 -5.85
C VAL A 204 -13.29 -9.48 -5.29
N GLY A 205 -12.91 -8.92 -4.14
CA GLY A 205 -13.57 -7.76 -3.54
C GLY A 205 -13.56 -6.52 -4.44
N ASN A 206 -12.41 -6.22 -5.07
CA ASN A 206 -12.32 -5.13 -6.05
C ASN A 206 -13.19 -5.37 -7.27
N PHE A 207 -13.25 -6.60 -7.77
CA PHE A 207 -14.14 -6.96 -8.88
C PHE A 207 -15.63 -6.75 -8.52
N ILE A 208 -16.04 -7.20 -7.33
CA ILE A 208 -17.41 -6.98 -6.81
C ILE A 208 -17.68 -5.48 -6.70
N SER A 209 -16.75 -4.72 -6.11
CA SER A 209 -16.85 -3.27 -6.00
C SER A 209 -17.02 -2.62 -7.37
N GLY A 210 -16.13 -2.90 -8.32
CA GLY A 210 -16.21 -2.32 -9.68
C GLY A 210 -17.50 -2.64 -10.43
N ARG A 211 -18.09 -3.83 -10.17
CA ARG A 211 -19.31 -4.27 -10.86
C ARG A 211 -20.59 -3.73 -10.24
N TYR A 212 -20.62 -3.55 -8.92
CA TYR A 212 -21.87 -3.34 -8.18
C TYR A 212 -21.95 -2.01 -7.45
N SER A 213 -20.84 -1.26 -7.23
CA SER A 213 -20.88 0.00 -6.48
C SER A 213 -21.79 1.06 -7.07
N GLU A 214 -21.89 1.15 -8.41
CA GLU A 214 -22.81 2.08 -9.08
C GLU A 214 -24.28 1.78 -8.78
N ARG A 215 -24.64 0.50 -8.55
CA ARG A 215 -26.03 0.07 -8.32
C ARG A 215 -26.41 0.11 -6.85
N ILE A 216 -25.47 -0.24 -5.97
CA ILE A 216 -25.73 -0.43 -4.53
C ILE A 216 -25.39 0.85 -3.76
N GLY A 217 -24.49 1.67 -4.28
CA GLY A 217 -23.97 2.86 -3.61
C GLY A 217 -22.68 2.59 -2.84
N LEU A 218 -21.85 3.64 -2.67
CA LEU A 218 -20.52 3.55 -2.06
C LEU A 218 -20.61 3.11 -0.59
N GLU A 219 -21.53 3.71 0.16
CA GLU A 219 -21.70 3.46 1.60
C GLU A 219 -22.15 2.03 1.89
N ALA A 220 -23.17 1.53 1.16
CA ALA A 220 -23.65 0.17 1.34
C ALA A 220 -22.57 -0.85 0.97
N MET A 221 -21.77 -0.59 -0.07
CA MET A 221 -20.64 -1.45 -0.45
C MET A 221 -19.57 -1.50 0.64
N MET A 222 -19.28 -0.38 1.31
CA MET A 222 -18.36 -0.32 2.45
C MET A 222 -18.89 -1.10 3.66
N ILE A 223 -20.20 -0.99 3.95
CA ILE A 223 -20.83 -1.74 5.05
C ILE A 223 -20.75 -3.25 4.78
N TYR A 224 -21.12 -3.70 3.60
CA TYR A 224 -21.01 -5.12 3.23
C TYR A 224 -19.57 -5.62 3.28
N GLY A 225 -18.62 -4.83 2.79
CA GLY A 225 -17.19 -5.14 2.89
C GLY A 225 -16.71 -5.27 4.33
N GLY A 226 -17.12 -4.36 5.19
CA GLY A 226 -16.84 -4.40 6.63
C GLY A 226 -17.41 -5.65 7.32
N ILE A 227 -18.65 -6.01 7.02
CA ILE A 227 -19.31 -7.23 7.56
C ILE A 227 -18.53 -8.48 7.13
N VAL A 228 -18.19 -8.59 5.85
CA VAL A 228 -17.42 -9.74 5.31
C VAL A 228 -16.05 -9.83 5.99
N ALA A 229 -15.35 -8.70 6.18
CA ALA A 229 -14.08 -8.67 6.88
C ALA A 229 -14.22 -9.10 8.36
N CYS A 230 -15.23 -8.61 9.07
CA CYS A 230 -15.51 -9.00 10.46
C CYS A 230 -15.82 -10.50 10.61
N ILE A 231 -16.59 -11.07 9.67
CA ILE A 231 -16.84 -12.52 9.63
C ILE A 231 -15.53 -13.28 9.44
N GLY A 232 -14.67 -12.85 8.52
CA GLY A 232 -13.36 -13.46 8.29
C GLY A 232 -12.46 -13.46 9.53
N ILE A 233 -12.37 -12.31 10.21
CA ILE A 233 -11.59 -12.18 11.46
C ILE A 233 -12.17 -13.03 12.56
N GLY A 234 -13.48 -12.95 12.78
CA GLY A 234 -14.18 -13.71 13.82
C GLY A 234 -14.05 -15.23 13.63
N LEU A 235 -14.20 -15.71 12.39
CA LEU A 235 -14.03 -17.12 12.05
C LEU A 235 -12.59 -17.58 12.24
N SER A 236 -11.60 -16.80 11.80
CA SER A 236 -10.18 -17.13 12.02
C SER A 236 -9.86 -17.22 13.53
N LEU A 237 -10.32 -16.24 14.32
CA LEU A 237 -10.13 -16.24 15.76
C LEU A 237 -10.78 -17.47 16.41
N TYR A 238 -12.04 -17.77 16.06
CA TYR A 238 -12.75 -18.93 16.58
C TYR A 238 -12.03 -20.25 16.28
N LEU A 239 -11.58 -20.45 15.05
CA LEU A 239 -10.90 -21.67 14.65
C LEU A 239 -9.53 -21.80 15.33
N MET A 240 -8.77 -20.71 15.41
CA MET A 240 -7.43 -20.72 16.03
C MET A 240 -7.45 -20.89 17.55
N THR A 241 -8.55 -20.52 18.22
CA THR A 241 -8.67 -20.63 19.69
C THR A 241 -9.31 -21.93 20.15
N ASN A 242 -10.21 -22.53 19.36
CA ASN A 242 -10.96 -23.72 19.76
C ASN A 242 -10.44 -25.03 19.17
N PHE A 243 -9.54 -24.96 18.19
CA PHE A 243 -8.94 -26.15 17.56
C PHE A 243 -7.41 -26.05 17.57
N THR A 244 -6.72 -27.16 17.32
CA THR A 244 -5.26 -27.14 17.16
C THR A 244 -4.87 -26.18 16.03
N PRO A 245 -4.05 -25.15 16.28
CA PRO A 245 -3.69 -24.14 15.31
C PRO A 245 -3.13 -24.75 14.03
N GLN A 246 -3.72 -24.40 12.90
CA GLN A 246 -3.30 -24.81 11.56
C GLN A 246 -3.28 -23.61 10.63
N ILE A 247 -2.36 -23.61 9.65
CA ILE A 247 -2.19 -22.50 8.71
C ILE A 247 -3.49 -22.21 7.94
N GLY A 248 -4.26 -23.24 7.58
CA GLY A 248 -5.55 -23.09 6.89
C GLY A 248 -6.60 -22.36 7.73
N TYR A 249 -6.63 -22.60 9.05
CA TYR A 249 -7.56 -21.93 9.97
C TYR A 249 -7.27 -20.44 10.12
N LEU A 250 -6.03 -20.04 9.90
CA LEU A 250 -5.64 -18.64 9.85
C LEU A 250 -6.01 -18.01 8.49
N PHE A 251 -5.57 -18.59 7.39
CA PHE A 251 -5.57 -17.91 6.08
C PHE A 251 -6.88 -18.06 5.29
N TYR A 252 -7.59 -19.21 5.37
CA TYR A 252 -8.85 -19.33 4.63
C TYR A 252 -9.90 -18.32 5.10
N PRO A 253 -10.17 -18.13 6.41
CA PRO A 253 -11.07 -17.07 6.82
C PRO A 253 -10.52 -15.67 6.56
N LEU A 254 -9.21 -15.45 6.68
CA LEU A 254 -8.61 -14.14 6.41
C LEU A 254 -8.66 -13.74 4.92
N SER A 255 -8.89 -14.70 3.99
CA SER A 255 -9.18 -14.34 2.59
C SER A 255 -10.46 -13.50 2.47
N LEU A 256 -11.45 -13.68 3.37
CA LEU A 256 -12.64 -12.83 3.48
C LEU A 256 -12.29 -11.39 3.89
N VAL A 257 -11.24 -11.20 4.70
CA VAL A 257 -10.74 -9.85 5.02
C VAL A 257 -10.21 -9.18 3.74
N GLY A 258 -9.53 -9.96 2.89
CA GLY A 258 -9.14 -9.50 1.56
C GLY A 258 -10.36 -9.04 0.75
N VAL A 259 -11.40 -9.86 0.64
CA VAL A 259 -12.65 -9.52 -0.07
C VAL A 259 -13.27 -8.24 0.51
N GLY A 260 -13.42 -8.18 1.84
CA GLY A 260 -13.98 -7.01 2.53
C GLY A 260 -13.20 -5.73 2.26
N ASN A 261 -11.88 -5.78 2.31
CA ASN A 261 -11.02 -4.63 2.02
C ASN A 261 -11.11 -4.21 0.54
N GLY A 262 -11.19 -5.17 -0.39
CA GLY A 262 -11.39 -4.90 -1.81
C GLY A 262 -12.74 -4.21 -2.10
N MET A 263 -13.77 -4.49 -1.30
CA MET A 263 -15.05 -3.80 -1.37
C MET A 263 -15.02 -2.42 -0.68
N THR A 264 -14.29 -2.28 0.41
CA THR A 264 -14.31 -1.07 1.25
C THR A 264 -13.39 0.03 0.73
N LEU A 265 -12.11 -0.28 0.46
CA LEU A 265 -11.08 0.73 0.19
C LEU A 265 -11.34 1.58 -1.06
N PRO A 266 -11.71 1.01 -2.23
CA PRO A 266 -11.99 1.82 -3.41
C PRO A 266 -13.17 2.77 -3.20
N ASN A 267 -14.22 2.30 -2.52
CA ASN A 267 -15.42 3.09 -2.25
C ASN A 267 -15.18 4.18 -1.22
N ALA A 268 -14.41 3.89 -0.16
CA ALA A 268 -14.02 4.89 0.83
C ALA A 268 -13.16 6.01 0.20
N ASN A 269 -12.22 5.65 -0.68
CA ASN A 269 -11.39 6.63 -1.38
C ASN A 269 -12.22 7.48 -2.36
N ALA A 270 -13.13 6.86 -3.12
CA ALA A 270 -14.02 7.57 -4.03
C ALA A 270 -14.97 8.52 -3.27
N GLY A 271 -15.54 8.04 -2.15
CA GLY A 271 -16.42 8.83 -1.29
C GLY A 271 -15.71 10.04 -0.70
N ALA A 272 -14.49 9.85 -0.16
CA ALA A 272 -13.72 10.95 0.42
C ALA A 272 -13.41 12.07 -0.60
N VAL A 273 -13.12 11.71 -1.86
CA VAL A 273 -12.87 12.69 -2.93
C VAL A 273 -14.16 13.38 -3.37
N SER A 274 -15.32 12.69 -3.29
CA SER A 274 -16.61 13.26 -3.73
C SER A 274 -17.17 14.33 -2.80
N VAL A 275 -16.74 14.38 -1.53
CA VAL A 275 -17.20 15.40 -0.55
C VAL A 275 -16.76 16.80 -0.94
N ARG A 276 -15.54 16.95 -1.48
CA ARG A 276 -14.99 18.26 -1.91
C ARG A 276 -14.29 18.10 -3.26
N PRO A 277 -15.08 18.09 -4.36
CA PRO A 277 -14.54 17.92 -5.71
C PRO A 277 -13.75 19.15 -6.23
N ASP A 278 -13.78 20.24 -5.50
CA ASP A 278 -13.09 21.50 -5.77
C ASP A 278 -11.64 21.53 -5.23
N LEU A 279 -11.26 20.59 -4.38
CA LEU A 279 -9.91 20.44 -3.81
C LEU A 279 -9.18 19.22 -4.40
#